data_ff1fe279ef7842e6757699682cbc173f
#
_entry.id   ff1fe279ef7842e6757699682cbc173f
#
_cell.length_a   1.000
_cell.length_b   1.000
_cell.length_c   1.000
_cell.angle_alpha   90.00
_cell.angle_beta   90.00
_cell.angle_gamma   90.00
#
_symmetry.space_group_name_H-M   'P 1'
#
loop_
_entity.id
_entity.type
_entity.pdbx_description
1 polymer ?
#
loop_
_entity_poly.entity_id
_entity_poly.type
_entity_poly.pdbx_seq_one_letter_code
_entity_poly.pdbx_strand_id
1 'polypeptide(L)'
;MKSCRRTLCLFLLGLVWLPAFGETWYVRHDGGSRNSANHKGQCDGKADAAYRGSGTNQHCAFNDVRYLWTDGTYTTNAGAGAPAWGWIGNGGDTYIIRGGPWRVGQSGPNAGNSFGMAGDPYSAGAPSPPSGTATQHTRILGENFANCGAQSAMTQLYGGYGVFQVLSLGGSSNVDVQCIELTRHSQCIIYGVPAVPGNCKTDFPLDDYAKNGITTNKATHDILLQDMWIHGFTSRGIIGPIGGTVTATRVDIAYNGAAGWDFDDGNATPNVNGVINLSHVTIEWSGCNQAYPGTGAISCYSQSTGGYGDGIGTPGGTCLTAHVDHSLFRYNTQDGYDMLHNDTGNCSMSITESASYGNNGSQFKWGSNDSPMIFTNNIVVANCLRLSAPMSGQPSTYNAHLADFCRAEDAIALGFRNGGTVLMANNTIISYSPTTFDVDCADGGGCPASTFTFKNNIVLGYDNPGTYNLGGKAGGPGGFYFAHPIGKVLRSNNIYYGLRNMQLSTLFSSEKYTDPKLASQPRFAKEQDLDNFDFHLSASSPALRSGTRIPEVQFDHDGKPRPSTGNYDIGAFQY
;
A
#
# COMPACT_ATOMS: atom_id res chain seq x y z
N MET A 1 -33.93 56.14 -58.24
CA MET A 1 -32.68 55.45 -58.03
C MET A 1 -32.78 54.75 -56.71
N LYS A 2 -33.02 53.42 -56.67
CA LYS A 2 -33.15 52.63 -55.42
C LYS A 2 -31.87 51.84 -55.24
N SER A 3 -31.13 52.13 -54.10
CA SER A 3 -29.91 51.46 -53.67
C SER A 3 -30.25 50.12 -53.06
N CYS A 4 -29.76 49.04 -53.66
CA CYS A 4 -29.88 47.69 -53.14
C CYS A 4 -28.65 47.42 -52.22
N ARG A 5 -28.84 47.30 -50.89
CA ARG A 5 -27.81 46.87 -49.92
C ARG A 5 -27.78 45.34 -49.90
N ARG A 6 -26.65 44.74 -50.30
CA ARG A 6 -26.35 43.31 -50.15
C ARG A 6 -25.92 43.06 -48.69
N THR A 7 -26.70 42.29 -47.98
CA THR A 7 -26.34 41.76 -46.65
C THR A 7 -25.54 40.47 -46.87
N LEU A 8 -24.26 40.48 -46.43
CA LEU A 8 -23.38 39.33 -46.48
C LEU A 8 -23.62 38.50 -45.19
N CYS A 9 -24.27 37.35 -45.31
CA CYS A 9 -24.37 36.39 -44.20
C CYS A 9 -23.06 35.60 -44.10
N LEU A 10 -22.25 35.88 -43.06
CA LEU A 10 -21.16 35.01 -42.66
C LEU A 10 -21.74 33.79 -41.93
N PHE A 11 -21.66 32.64 -42.52
CA PHE A 11 -21.83 31.36 -41.86
C PHE A 11 -20.56 31.09 -41.03
N LEU A 12 -20.62 31.27 -39.72
CA LEU A 12 -19.63 30.70 -38.78
C LEU A 12 -19.86 29.18 -38.75
N LEU A 13 -19.03 28.44 -39.44
CA LEU A 13 -18.87 27.00 -39.21
C LEU A 13 -18.22 26.84 -37.82
N GLY A 14 -19.03 26.61 -36.81
CA GLY A 14 -18.55 26.13 -35.53
C GLY A 14 -17.94 24.75 -35.72
N LEU A 15 -16.62 24.64 -35.62
CA LEU A 15 -15.97 23.35 -35.48
C LEU A 15 -16.48 22.76 -34.14
N VAL A 16 -17.40 21.83 -34.21
CA VAL A 16 -17.74 20.95 -33.11
C VAL A 16 -16.52 20.03 -32.93
N TRP A 17 -15.71 20.33 -31.95
CA TRP A 17 -14.71 19.39 -31.49
C TRP A 17 -15.46 18.19 -30.90
N LEU A 18 -15.62 17.12 -31.67
CA LEU A 18 -15.98 15.83 -31.10
C LEU A 18 -14.81 15.41 -30.23
N PRO A 19 -15.05 15.00 -28.96
CA PRO A 19 -13.99 14.43 -28.15
C PRO A 19 -13.44 13.23 -28.93
N ALA A 20 -12.15 13.23 -29.18
CA ALA A 20 -11.48 12.08 -29.75
C ALA A 20 -11.54 10.99 -28.69
N PHE A 21 -12.30 9.93 -28.92
CA PHE A 21 -12.25 8.73 -28.08
C PHE A 21 -10.86 8.13 -28.24
N GLY A 22 -10.20 7.76 -27.11
CA GLY A 22 -8.92 7.08 -27.15
C GLY A 22 -9.00 5.77 -27.93
N GLU A 23 -7.91 5.38 -28.53
CA GLU A 23 -7.80 4.09 -29.21
C GLU A 23 -7.74 2.96 -28.17
N THR A 24 -8.14 1.74 -28.60
CA THR A 24 -7.99 0.54 -27.76
C THR A 24 -6.99 -0.41 -28.40
N TRP A 25 -6.05 -0.86 -27.58
CA TRP A 25 -4.99 -1.79 -27.95
C TRP A 25 -5.19 -3.13 -27.23
N TYR A 26 -4.90 -4.23 -27.91
CA TYR A 26 -5.18 -5.57 -27.40
C TYR A 26 -3.93 -6.46 -27.44
N VAL A 27 -3.77 -7.25 -26.37
CA VAL A 27 -2.76 -8.31 -26.26
C VAL A 27 -3.47 -9.64 -25.98
N ARG A 28 -3.09 -10.71 -26.74
CA ARG A 28 -3.64 -12.06 -26.63
C ARG A 28 -2.58 -13.08 -27.04
N HIS A 29 -2.55 -14.26 -26.43
CA HIS A 29 -1.61 -15.34 -26.81
C HIS A 29 -1.74 -15.78 -28.28
N ASP A 30 -2.94 -15.76 -28.84
CA ASP A 30 -3.24 -16.12 -30.22
C ASP A 30 -3.16 -14.94 -31.19
N GLY A 31 -2.64 -13.80 -30.74
CA GLY A 31 -2.36 -12.62 -31.55
C GLY A 31 -1.15 -12.79 -32.47
N GLY A 32 -0.62 -11.67 -32.97
CA GLY A 32 0.55 -11.66 -33.85
C GLY A 32 1.60 -10.61 -33.44
N SER A 33 2.76 -10.66 -34.08
CA SER A 33 3.83 -9.68 -33.87
C SER A 33 3.38 -8.28 -34.30
N ARG A 34 3.88 -7.26 -33.59
CA ARG A 34 3.54 -5.85 -33.85
C ARG A 34 4.02 -5.42 -35.22
N ASN A 35 3.10 -4.86 -36.03
CA ASN A 35 3.45 -4.14 -37.25
C ASN A 35 3.77 -2.67 -36.91
N SER A 36 4.92 -2.18 -37.34
CA SER A 36 5.37 -0.79 -37.15
C SER A 36 6.00 -0.24 -38.43
N ALA A 37 6.36 1.03 -38.42
CA ALA A 37 7.09 1.65 -39.52
C ALA A 37 8.44 0.96 -39.80
N ASN A 38 9.06 0.41 -38.78
CA ASN A 38 10.40 -0.22 -38.83
C ASN A 38 10.36 -1.75 -38.90
N HIS A 39 9.20 -2.37 -38.65
CA HIS A 39 9.04 -3.82 -38.61
C HIS A 39 7.72 -4.24 -39.25
N LYS A 40 7.79 -5.04 -40.31
CA LYS A 40 6.60 -5.66 -40.94
C LYS A 40 6.09 -6.82 -40.08
N GLY A 41 5.32 -6.49 -39.05
CA GLY A 41 4.67 -7.46 -38.21
C GLY A 41 3.31 -7.91 -38.70
N GLN A 42 2.72 -8.81 -37.98
CA GLN A 42 1.47 -9.51 -38.36
C GLN A 42 0.22 -8.69 -38.04
N CYS A 43 0.20 -7.99 -36.87
CA CYS A 43 -0.98 -7.34 -36.33
C CYS A 43 -0.76 -5.86 -36.06
N ASP A 44 -1.86 -5.09 -36.14
CA ASP A 44 -1.89 -3.66 -35.78
C ASP A 44 -2.19 -3.38 -34.29
N GLY A 45 -2.59 -4.41 -33.53
CA GLY A 45 -2.93 -4.33 -32.11
C GLY A 45 -4.31 -3.74 -31.81
N LYS A 46 -5.10 -3.40 -32.80
CA LYS A 46 -6.35 -2.61 -32.64
C LYS A 46 -7.63 -3.44 -32.62
N ALA A 47 -7.55 -4.75 -32.65
CA ALA A 47 -8.72 -5.61 -32.51
C ALA A 47 -8.50 -6.73 -31.48
N ASP A 48 -9.54 -7.05 -30.73
CA ASP A 48 -9.59 -8.19 -29.85
C ASP A 48 -9.83 -9.48 -30.67
N ALA A 49 -8.86 -9.84 -31.50
CA ALA A 49 -8.95 -10.93 -32.44
C ALA A 49 -7.61 -11.67 -32.57
N ALA A 50 -7.70 -12.96 -32.81
CA ALA A 50 -6.55 -13.81 -33.14
C ALA A 50 -5.91 -13.41 -34.48
N TYR A 51 -4.62 -13.69 -34.63
CA TYR A 51 -3.96 -13.62 -35.93
C TYR A 51 -4.40 -14.79 -36.83
N ARG A 52 -4.74 -14.49 -38.08
CA ARG A 52 -5.29 -15.48 -39.01
C ARG A 52 -4.26 -16.46 -39.62
N GLY A 53 -3.00 -16.38 -39.17
CA GLY A 53 -1.94 -17.31 -39.61
C GLY A 53 -1.19 -16.89 -40.90
N SER A 54 -1.61 -15.86 -41.59
CA SER A 54 -0.92 -15.36 -42.81
C SER A 54 -1.15 -13.87 -43.00
N GLY A 55 -0.21 -13.20 -43.67
CA GLY A 55 -0.28 -11.77 -44.01
C GLY A 55 0.33 -10.86 -42.94
N THR A 56 0.45 -9.59 -43.25
CA THR A 56 1.01 -8.53 -42.41
C THR A 56 -0.01 -7.43 -42.15
N ASN A 57 0.19 -6.66 -41.08
CA ASN A 57 -0.64 -5.51 -40.72
C ASN A 57 -2.16 -5.82 -40.69
N GLN A 58 -2.49 -6.98 -40.10
CA GLN A 58 -3.89 -7.37 -39.97
C GLN A 58 -4.50 -6.71 -38.72
N HIS A 59 -5.80 -6.54 -38.77
CA HIS A 59 -6.58 -6.05 -37.64
C HIS A 59 -6.75 -7.17 -36.60
N CYS A 60 -5.79 -7.32 -35.70
CA CYS A 60 -5.71 -8.35 -34.69
C CYS A 60 -4.84 -7.89 -33.50
N ALA A 61 -4.95 -8.62 -32.37
CA ALA A 61 -4.22 -8.33 -31.15
C ALA A 61 -2.70 -8.66 -31.27
N PHE A 62 -1.90 -8.06 -30.43
CA PHE A 62 -0.49 -8.47 -30.27
C PHE A 62 -0.38 -9.78 -29.50
N ASN A 63 0.65 -10.56 -29.79
CA ASN A 63 0.92 -11.83 -29.10
C ASN A 63 1.96 -11.74 -27.98
N ASP A 64 2.37 -10.54 -27.62
CA ASP A 64 3.31 -10.27 -26.54
C ASP A 64 3.02 -8.90 -25.92
N VAL A 65 2.94 -8.83 -24.61
CA VAL A 65 2.64 -7.58 -23.89
C VAL A 65 3.68 -6.50 -24.18
N ARG A 66 4.93 -6.89 -24.42
CA ARG A 66 6.02 -5.95 -24.72
C ARG A 66 5.81 -5.16 -26.00
N TYR A 67 4.99 -5.64 -26.91
CA TYR A 67 4.60 -4.89 -28.12
C TYR A 67 3.78 -3.63 -27.81
N LEU A 68 3.31 -3.47 -26.61
CA LEU A 68 2.69 -2.21 -26.19
C LEU A 68 3.72 -1.07 -26.04
N TRP A 69 5.01 -1.38 -25.82
CA TRP A 69 6.06 -0.35 -25.64
C TRP A 69 7.33 -0.58 -26.46
N THR A 70 7.43 -1.65 -27.23
CA THR A 70 8.52 -1.88 -28.17
C THR A 70 7.94 -2.31 -29.51
N ASP A 71 8.69 -2.13 -30.61
CA ASP A 71 8.27 -2.61 -31.93
C ASP A 71 8.90 -3.95 -32.33
N GLY A 72 9.62 -4.58 -31.42
CA GLY A 72 10.28 -5.88 -31.66
C GLY A 72 11.51 -5.83 -32.57
N THR A 73 11.98 -4.67 -33.00
CA THR A 73 13.20 -4.53 -33.82
C THR A 73 14.49 -4.58 -32.99
N TYR A 74 14.42 -5.21 -31.88
CA TYR A 74 15.46 -5.24 -30.86
C TYR A 74 16.69 -6.02 -31.29
N THR A 75 17.82 -5.34 -31.34
CA THR A 75 19.15 -5.98 -31.42
C THR A 75 19.84 -5.89 -30.04
N THR A 76 20.52 -6.94 -29.65
CA THR A 76 21.24 -7.10 -28.38
C THR A 76 22.39 -6.10 -28.15
N ASN A 77 22.60 -5.18 -29.04
CA ASN A 77 23.62 -4.12 -29.00
C ASN A 77 22.95 -2.76 -29.24
N ALA A 78 22.18 -2.30 -28.26
CA ALA A 78 21.58 -0.98 -28.32
C ALA A 78 22.64 0.12 -28.11
N GLY A 79 23.42 0.38 -29.17
CA GLY A 79 24.16 1.62 -29.34
C GLY A 79 23.21 2.77 -29.71
N ALA A 80 23.77 3.97 -29.91
CA ALA A 80 23.02 5.15 -30.35
C ALA A 80 22.12 4.82 -31.55
N GLY A 81 20.82 4.76 -31.34
CA GLY A 81 19.84 4.35 -32.36
C GLY A 81 18.86 3.25 -31.90
N ALA A 82 18.86 2.90 -30.61
CA ALA A 82 17.85 1.99 -30.07
C ALA A 82 16.44 2.47 -30.43
N PRO A 83 15.53 1.54 -30.79
CA PRO A 83 14.14 1.90 -31.06
C PRO A 83 13.51 2.60 -29.86
N ALA A 84 12.58 3.51 -30.13
CA ALA A 84 11.91 4.26 -29.09
C ALA A 84 11.28 3.32 -28.07
N TRP A 85 11.70 3.44 -26.81
CA TRP A 85 11.12 2.74 -25.69
C TRP A 85 9.97 3.59 -25.13
N GLY A 86 8.76 3.20 -25.40
CA GLY A 86 7.58 3.93 -24.97
C GLY A 86 6.30 3.28 -25.47
N TRP A 87 5.22 3.52 -24.75
CA TRP A 87 3.93 2.96 -25.10
C TRP A 87 3.49 3.37 -26.49
N ILE A 88 2.90 2.42 -27.20
CA ILE A 88 2.17 2.70 -28.44
C ILE A 88 0.91 3.50 -28.09
N GLY A 89 0.56 4.48 -28.91
CA GLY A 89 -0.63 5.28 -28.67
C GLY A 89 -0.39 6.56 -27.88
N ASN A 90 -1.46 7.13 -27.40
CA ASN A 90 -1.50 8.45 -26.79
C ASN A 90 -2.14 8.42 -25.40
N GLY A 91 -2.07 9.54 -24.68
CA GLY A 91 -2.84 9.72 -23.46
C GLY A 91 -4.34 9.61 -23.72
N GLY A 92 -5.03 8.86 -22.85
CA GLY A 92 -6.45 8.56 -23.00
C GLY A 92 -6.77 7.26 -23.74
N ASP A 93 -5.76 6.54 -24.25
CA ASP A 93 -5.94 5.22 -24.84
C ASP A 93 -6.18 4.14 -23.79
N THR A 94 -6.77 3.03 -24.23
CA THR A 94 -7.04 1.86 -23.41
C THR A 94 -6.21 0.67 -23.90
N TYR A 95 -5.53 -0.02 -22.97
CA TYR A 95 -4.75 -1.22 -23.25
C TYR A 95 -5.39 -2.40 -22.52
N ILE A 96 -5.93 -3.37 -23.28
CA ILE A 96 -6.57 -4.57 -22.74
C ILE A 96 -5.63 -5.76 -22.93
N ILE A 97 -5.19 -6.32 -21.81
CA ILE A 97 -4.24 -7.43 -21.77
C ILE A 97 -5.01 -8.69 -21.40
N ARG A 98 -5.19 -9.59 -22.37
CA ARG A 98 -5.93 -10.83 -22.18
C ARG A 98 -5.00 -12.02 -21.95
N GLY A 99 -5.47 -12.93 -21.10
CA GLY A 99 -4.71 -14.11 -20.74
C GLY A 99 -3.54 -13.79 -19.82
N GLY A 100 -2.48 -14.55 -19.94
CA GLY A 100 -1.28 -14.48 -19.09
C GLY A 100 -0.81 -15.88 -18.76
N PRO A 101 0.31 -16.04 -18.06
CA PRO A 101 1.19 -14.99 -17.56
C PRO A 101 2.03 -14.33 -18.66
N TRP A 102 2.26 -13.02 -18.51
CA TRP A 102 3.08 -12.25 -19.45
C TRP A 102 4.38 -11.81 -18.80
N ARG A 103 5.52 -12.13 -19.41
CA ARG A 103 6.81 -11.65 -18.95
C ARG A 103 7.05 -10.20 -19.34
N VAL A 104 7.39 -9.38 -18.37
CA VAL A 104 7.88 -8.03 -18.55
C VAL A 104 9.39 -8.03 -18.33
N GLY A 105 10.12 -7.39 -19.23
CA GLY A 105 11.58 -7.42 -19.23
C GLY A 105 12.16 -8.51 -20.13
N GLN A 106 13.39 -8.32 -20.50
CA GLN A 106 14.15 -9.24 -21.32
C GLN A 106 15.62 -9.23 -20.89
N SER A 107 16.23 -10.39 -20.74
CA SER A 107 17.65 -10.52 -20.48
C SER A 107 18.42 -10.66 -21.77
N GLY A 108 19.60 -10.09 -21.81
CA GLY A 108 20.62 -10.37 -22.82
C GLY A 108 21.99 -10.51 -22.17
N PRO A 109 23.02 -11.00 -22.89
CA PRO A 109 24.36 -11.19 -22.35
C PRO A 109 25.04 -9.88 -21.90
N ASN A 110 24.50 -8.74 -22.30
CA ASN A 110 24.95 -7.41 -21.91
C ASN A 110 24.01 -6.73 -20.90
N ALA A 111 22.94 -7.39 -20.47
CA ALA A 111 22.17 -6.94 -19.33
C ALA A 111 23.09 -7.01 -18.11
N GLY A 112 23.52 -5.84 -17.63
CA GLY A 112 24.53 -5.77 -16.59
C GLY A 112 24.08 -6.42 -15.29
N ASN A 113 25.05 -6.77 -14.45
CA ASN A 113 24.88 -7.43 -13.14
C ASN A 113 24.16 -6.59 -12.08
N SER A 114 23.60 -5.46 -12.43
CA SER A 114 22.90 -4.58 -11.51
C SER A 114 21.45 -4.42 -11.94
N PHE A 115 20.59 -4.54 -10.99
CA PHE A 115 19.14 -4.33 -11.09
C PHE A 115 18.80 -3.11 -11.95
N GLY A 116 18.49 -3.33 -13.23
CA GLY A 116 18.06 -2.28 -14.14
C GLY A 116 19.11 -1.17 -14.30
N MET A 117 20.16 -1.43 -15.02
CA MET A 117 21.11 -0.40 -15.41
C MET A 117 20.42 0.64 -16.29
N ALA A 118 20.57 1.90 -15.93
CA ALA A 118 20.21 3.01 -16.81
C ALA A 118 20.90 2.82 -18.16
N GLY A 119 20.12 2.56 -19.22
CA GLY A 119 20.64 2.40 -20.57
C GLY A 119 20.47 1.02 -21.21
N ASP A 120 20.07 -0.02 -20.45
CA ASP A 120 19.62 -1.28 -21.06
C ASP A 120 18.09 -1.38 -21.02
N PRO A 121 17.42 -1.10 -22.14
CA PRO A 121 15.97 -1.17 -22.21
C PRO A 121 15.42 -2.59 -22.07
N TYR A 122 16.27 -3.61 -22.11
CA TYR A 122 15.84 -5.02 -21.94
C TYR A 122 15.72 -5.43 -20.47
N SER A 123 16.51 -4.83 -19.60
CA SER A 123 16.36 -5.00 -18.15
C SER A 123 15.33 -4.05 -17.55
N ALA A 124 14.74 -3.17 -18.34
CA ALA A 124 13.66 -2.30 -17.90
C ALA A 124 12.32 -3.04 -17.97
N GLY A 125 11.48 -2.81 -17.00
CA GLY A 125 10.07 -3.19 -17.02
C GLY A 125 9.25 -2.35 -17.99
N ALA A 126 7.93 -2.41 -17.92
CA ALA A 126 7.06 -1.52 -18.68
C ALA A 126 7.37 -0.05 -18.32
N PRO A 127 7.60 0.82 -19.33
CA PRO A 127 7.83 2.24 -19.08
C PRO A 127 6.56 2.93 -18.59
N SER A 128 6.69 4.19 -18.19
CA SER A 128 5.54 5.00 -17.79
C SER A 128 4.57 5.18 -18.95
N PRO A 129 3.27 4.88 -18.78
CA PRO A 129 2.28 5.08 -19.81
C PRO A 129 2.08 6.58 -20.08
N PRO A 130 1.61 6.95 -21.29
CA PRO A 130 1.28 8.32 -21.59
C PRO A 130 0.16 8.82 -20.68
N SER A 131 0.31 10.05 -20.19
CA SER A 131 -0.69 10.66 -19.31
C SER A 131 -2.00 10.90 -20.05
N GLY A 132 -3.10 10.54 -19.41
CA GLY A 132 -4.44 10.89 -19.86
C GLY A 132 -4.82 12.34 -19.49
N THR A 133 -6.11 12.62 -19.53
CA THR A 133 -6.71 13.86 -19.04
C THR A 133 -7.72 13.55 -17.93
N ALA A 134 -8.14 14.53 -17.16
CA ALA A 134 -9.14 14.35 -16.10
C ALA A 134 -10.50 13.79 -16.60
N THR A 135 -10.79 13.89 -17.89
CA THR A 135 -12.03 13.36 -18.49
C THR A 135 -11.80 12.11 -19.34
N GLN A 136 -10.55 11.77 -19.62
CA GLN A 136 -10.18 10.62 -20.44
C GLN A 136 -8.85 10.04 -19.94
N HIS A 137 -8.93 9.12 -19.00
CA HIS A 137 -7.76 8.45 -18.43
C HIS A 137 -7.15 7.47 -19.44
N THR A 138 -5.84 7.34 -19.40
CA THR A 138 -5.15 6.19 -19.98
C THR A 138 -5.45 4.97 -19.12
N ARG A 139 -5.83 3.84 -19.72
CA ARG A 139 -6.30 2.66 -18.98
C ARG A 139 -5.49 1.42 -19.34
N ILE A 140 -4.97 0.73 -18.33
CA ILE A 140 -4.27 -0.56 -18.44
C ILE A 140 -5.11 -1.60 -17.73
N LEU A 141 -5.74 -2.48 -18.49
CA LEU A 141 -6.81 -3.35 -18.03
C LEU A 141 -6.45 -4.82 -18.22
N GLY A 142 -6.59 -5.62 -17.19
CA GLY A 142 -6.57 -7.08 -17.29
C GLY A 142 -7.85 -7.62 -17.97
N GLU A 143 -7.84 -8.89 -18.34
CA GLU A 143 -8.94 -9.52 -19.10
C GLU A 143 -10.31 -9.36 -18.46
N ASN A 144 -10.39 -9.49 -17.16
CA ASN A 144 -11.66 -9.51 -16.41
C ASN A 144 -11.98 -8.18 -15.73
N PHE A 145 -11.43 -7.06 -16.19
CA PHE A 145 -11.54 -5.77 -15.51
C PHE A 145 -12.98 -5.34 -15.17
N ALA A 146 -13.97 -5.77 -15.95
CA ALA A 146 -15.37 -5.45 -15.68
C ALA A 146 -15.98 -6.22 -14.48
N ASN A 147 -15.40 -7.36 -14.11
CA ASN A 147 -15.86 -8.25 -13.04
C ASN A 147 -14.69 -8.89 -12.29
N CYS A 148 -13.68 -8.13 -11.95
CA CYS A 148 -12.50 -8.58 -11.25
C CYS A 148 -12.83 -8.80 -9.76
N GLY A 149 -13.30 -9.98 -9.42
CA GLY A 149 -13.76 -10.29 -8.06
C GLY A 149 -12.81 -11.17 -7.24
N ALA A 150 -11.72 -11.69 -7.83
CA ALA A 150 -10.77 -12.55 -7.15
C ALA A 150 -9.39 -12.45 -7.81
N GLN A 151 -8.33 -12.76 -7.06
CA GLN A 151 -6.96 -12.79 -7.56
C GLN A 151 -6.81 -13.70 -8.79
N SER A 152 -7.50 -14.85 -8.81
CA SER A 152 -7.48 -15.78 -9.95
C SER A 152 -8.09 -15.24 -11.25
N ALA A 153 -8.82 -14.12 -11.18
CA ALA A 153 -9.40 -13.44 -12.34
C ALA A 153 -8.45 -12.38 -12.92
N MET A 154 -7.36 -12.05 -12.24
CA MET A 154 -6.42 -11.02 -12.65
C MET A 154 -5.51 -11.51 -13.78
N THR A 155 -5.18 -10.61 -14.69
CA THR A 155 -4.15 -10.86 -15.69
C THR A 155 -2.78 -10.71 -15.05
N GLN A 156 -1.95 -11.75 -15.14
CA GLN A 156 -0.63 -11.74 -14.52
C GLN A 156 0.43 -11.13 -15.44
N LEU A 157 1.12 -10.11 -14.92
CA LEU A 157 2.38 -9.60 -15.47
C LEU A 157 3.51 -9.94 -14.50
N TYR A 158 4.54 -10.64 -14.96
CA TYR A 158 5.67 -10.96 -14.12
C TYR A 158 6.98 -10.37 -14.61
N GLY A 159 7.76 -9.85 -13.69
CA GLY A 159 9.09 -9.35 -13.97
C GLY A 159 10.09 -10.49 -14.07
N GLY A 160 10.83 -10.50 -15.17
CA GLY A 160 11.89 -11.48 -15.40
C GLY A 160 13.26 -10.87 -15.51
N TYR A 161 14.29 -11.69 -15.29
CA TYR A 161 15.70 -11.33 -15.46
C TYR A 161 16.19 -10.15 -14.61
N GLY A 162 15.68 -9.99 -13.39
CA GLY A 162 16.14 -8.96 -12.48
C GLY A 162 15.74 -7.54 -12.85
N VAL A 163 14.61 -7.35 -13.54
CA VAL A 163 14.13 -6.01 -13.87
C VAL A 163 13.95 -5.16 -12.62
N PHE A 164 14.20 -3.86 -12.75
CA PHE A 164 14.08 -2.94 -11.63
C PHE A 164 12.64 -2.79 -11.16
N GLN A 165 11.67 -2.71 -12.09
CA GLN A 165 10.24 -2.70 -11.81
C GLN A 165 9.46 -3.44 -12.90
N VAL A 166 8.27 -3.94 -12.57
CA VAL A 166 7.36 -4.49 -13.58
C VAL A 166 6.67 -3.37 -14.34
N LEU A 167 6.19 -2.35 -13.63
CA LEU A 167 5.49 -1.20 -14.22
C LEU A 167 6.03 0.12 -13.65
N SER A 168 6.41 1.05 -14.51
CA SER A 168 6.66 2.42 -14.11
C SER A 168 5.39 3.26 -14.27
N LEU A 169 5.09 4.08 -13.26
CA LEU A 169 4.10 5.17 -13.33
C LEU A 169 4.75 6.53 -13.13
N GLY A 170 6.09 6.55 -13.10
CA GLY A 170 6.86 7.78 -12.86
C GLY A 170 6.58 8.87 -13.89
N GLY A 171 5.99 9.98 -13.45
CA GLY A 171 5.62 11.11 -14.32
C GLY A 171 4.31 10.93 -15.09
N SER A 172 3.61 9.82 -14.90
CA SER A 172 2.28 9.63 -15.49
C SER A 172 1.20 10.29 -14.64
N SER A 173 0.15 10.75 -15.31
CA SER A 173 -1.06 11.28 -14.67
C SER A 173 -2.33 10.84 -15.39
N ASN A 174 -3.44 10.78 -14.64
CA ASN A 174 -4.73 10.31 -15.14
C ASN A 174 -4.60 8.92 -15.79
N VAL A 175 -4.14 7.96 -15.00
CA VAL A 175 -3.91 6.57 -15.41
C VAL A 175 -4.63 5.61 -14.46
N ASP A 176 -5.39 4.69 -15.05
CA ASP A 176 -6.06 3.60 -14.34
C ASP A 176 -5.36 2.28 -14.64
N VAL A 177 -5.00 1.53 -13.61
CA VAL A 177 -4.50 0.16 -13.71
C VAL A 177 -5.47 -0.75 -12.98
N GLN A 178 -6.07 -1.71 -13.70
CA GLN A 178 -7.16 -2.49 -13.13
C GLN A 178 -7.07 -3.99 -13.48
N CYS A 179 -7.39 -4.83 -12.49
CA CYS A 179 -7.48 -6.28 -12.62
C CYS A 179 -6.17 -6.94 -13.09
N ILE A 180 -5.07 -6.54 -12.47
CA ILE A 180 -3.73 -6.99 -12.83
C ILE A 180 -3.01 -7.52 -11.60
N GLU A 181 -2.43 -8.71 -11.74
CA GLU A 181 -1.43 -9.26 -10.83
C GLU A 181 -0.04 -8.86 -11.30
N LEU A 182 0.73 -8.26 -10.42
CA LEU A 182 2.16 -7.98 -10.63
C LEU A 182 2.98 -8.89 -9.71
N THR A 183 3.88 -9.69 -10.31
CA THR A 183 4.68 -10.67 -9.56
C THR A 183 6.01 -10.98 -10.26
N ARG A 184 6.63 -12.08 -9.90
CA ARG A 184 7.82 -12.68 -10.51
C ARG A 184 7.68 -14.20 -10.59
N HIS A 185 8.52 -14.87 -11.39
CA HIS A 185 8.48 -16.33 -11.57
C HIS A 185 9.78 -17.02 -11.13
N SER A 186 10.36 -16.61 -10.01
CA SER A 186 11.60 -17.20 -9.52
C SER A 186 11.42 -17.98 -8.22
N GLN A 187 12.19 -19.06 -8.08
CA GLN A 187 12.34 -19.79 -6.82
C GLN A 187 13.36 -19.12 -5.88
N CYS A 188 14.12 -18.18 -6.37
CA CYS A 188 15.14 -17.52 -5.58
C CYS A 188 14.54 -16.55 -4.56
N ILE A 189 15.24 -16.37 -3.47
CA ILE A 189 14.94 -15.39 -2.42
C ILE A 189 16.08 -14.38 -2.39
N ILE A 190 15.75 -13.10 -2.52
CA ILE A 190 16.66 -11.98 -2.30
C ILE A 190 15.90 -10.88 -1.57
N TYR A 191 16.54 -10.27 -0.61
CA TYR A 191 15.98 -9.15 0.13
C TYR A 191 16.55 -7.85 -0.41
N GLY A 192 15.76 -6.79 -0.37
CA GLY A 192 16.22 -5.43 -0.71
C GLY A 192 17.27 -4.86 0.23
N VAL A 193 17.68 -5.64 1.23
CA VAL A 193 18.66 -5.27 2.26
C VAL A 193 20.04 -5.82 1.91
N PRO A 194 21.05 -4.96 1.70
CA PRO A 194 22.37 -5.39 1.23
C PRO A 194 23.10 -6.39 2.15
N ALA A 195 22.79 -6.37 3.45
CA ALA A 195 23.41 -7.24 4.44
C ALA A 195 22.87 -8.68 4.44
N VAL A 196 21.78 -8.95 3.72
CA VAL A 196 21.17 -10.27 3.68
C VAL A 196 21.41 -10.88 2.30
N PRO A 197 22.33 -11.87 2.20
CA PRO A 197 22.61 -12.51 0.92
C PRO A 197 21.38 -13.29 0.45
N GLY A 198 20.97 -13.03 -0.79
CA GLY A 198 19.99 -13.83 -1.49
C GLY A 198 20.62 -15.01 -2.22
N ASN A 199 19.78 -15.83 -2.81
CA ASN A 199 20.21 -16.94 -3.66
C ASN A 199 19.81 -16.77 -5.13
N CYS A 200 19.37 -15.58 -5.52
CA CYS A 200 19.05 -15.28 -6.91
C CYS A 200 20.33 -15.18 -7.74
N LYS A 201 20.30 -15.78 -8.92
CA LYS A 201 21.39 -15.69 -9.88
C LYS A 201 21.42 -14.28 -10.47
N THR A 202 22.52 -13.58 -10.27
CA THR A 202 22.73 -12.20 -10.71
C THR A 202 23.59 -12.09 -11.98
N ASP A 203 24.19 -13.21 -12.42
CA ASP A 203 24.94 -13.30 -13.67
C ASP A 203 24.06 -13.89 -14.77
N PHE A 204 24.32 -13.48 -16.01
CA PHE A 204 23.57 -13.98 -17.16
C PHE A 204 23.72 -15.51 -17.38
N PRO A 205 22.64 -16.24 -17.68
CA PRO A 205 21.25 -15.81 -17.65
C PRO A 205 20.76 -15.63 -16.20
N LEU A 206 20.16 -14.47 -15.91
CA LEU A 206 19.60 -14.17 -14.59
C LEU A 206 18.35 -15.02 -14.32
N ASP A 207 18.01 -15.15 -13.03
CA ASP A 207 16.73 -15.71 -12.63
C ASP A 207 15.54 -14.78 -13.00
N ASP A 208 14.35 -15.36 -13.13
CA ASP A 208 13.13 -14.62 -13.41
C ASP A 208 12.58 -13.90 -12.15
N TYR A 209 13.36 -12.96 -11.60
CA TYR A 209 12.97 -12.11 -10.49
C TYR A 209 12.80 -10.65 -10.92
N ALA A 210 12.10 -9.88 -10.11
CA ALA A 210 11.98 -8.43 -10.24
C ALA A 210 12.25 -7.77 -8.89
N LYS A 211 12.81 -6.56 -8.92
CA LYS A 211 13.12 -5.82 -7.70
C LYS A 211 11.85 -5.21 -7.09
N ASN A 212 11.07 -4.50 -7.88
CA ASN A 212 9.87 -3.80 -7.44
C ASN A 212 8.67 -4.08 -8.36
N GLY A 213 7.47 -3.95 -7.84
CA GLY A 213 6.25 -4.03 -8.63
C GLY A 213 6.02 -2.75 -9.43
N ILE A 214 5.76 -1.66 -8.74
CA ILE A 214 5.47 -0.34 -9.34
C ILE A 214 6.50 0.68 -8.86
N THR A 215 6.93 1.56 -9.77
CA THR A 215 7.70 2.76 -9.42
C THR A 215 6.93 4.03 -9.72
N THR A 216 7.04 5.02 -8.84
CA THR A 216 6.44 6.35 -8.95
C THR A 216 7.51 7.45 -8.85
N ASN A 217 7.14 8.70 -9.04
CA ASN A 217 7.99 9.85 -8.76
C ASN A 217 7.15 11.10 -8.43
N LYS A 218 7.80 12.21 -8.10
CA LYS A 218 7.15 13.49 -7.72
C LYS A 218 6.18 14.07 -8.77
N ALA A 219 6.23 13.61 -10.01
CA ALA A 219 5.31 14.03 -11.06
C ALA A 219 4.16 13.04 -11.28
N THR A 220 4.09 11.96 -10.49
CA THR A 220 3.00 10.98 -10.56
C THR A 220 1.79 11.51 -9.80
N HIS A 221 0.66 11.62 -10.47
CA HIS A 221 -0.59 12.08 -9.87
C HIS A 221 -1.84 11.58 -10.62
N ASP A 222 -3.00 11.63 -9.95
CA ASP A 222 -4.29 11.18 -10.48
C ASP A 222 -4.22 9.75 -11.04
N ILE A 223 -3.74 8.83 -10.20
CA ILE A 223 -3.60 7.41 -10.50
C ILE A 223 -4.70 6.63 -9.77
N LEU A 224 -5.31 5.69 -10.47
CA LEU A 224 -6.17 4.67 -9.90
C LEU A 224 -5.51 3.29 -10.01
N LEU A 225 -5.29 2.64 -8.88
CA LEU A 225 -4.94 1.23 -8.76
C LEU A 225 -6.17 0.49 -8.24
N GLN A 226 -6.72 -0.43 -9.02
CA GLN A 226 -7.95 -1.09 -8.62
C GLN A 226 -7.92 -2.59 -8.92
N ASP A 227 -8.37 -3.40 -7.96
CA ASP A 227 -8.41 -4.85 -8.09
C ASP A 227 -7.03 -5.38 -8.53
N MET A 228 -6.00 -5.15 -7.71
CA MET A 228 -4.64 -5.55 -8.02
C MET A 228 -4.04 -6.44 -6.94
N TRP A 229 -3.15 -7.33 -7.36
CA TRP A 229 -2.30 -8.11 -6.47
C TRP A 229 -0.83 -7.87 -6.81
N ILE A 230 -0.06 -7.27 -5.88
CA ILE A 230 1.32 -6.82 -6.07
C ILE A 230 2.21 -7.58 -5.09
N HIS A 231 2.92 -8.62 -5.56
CA HIS A 231 3.54 -9.52 -4.59
C HIS A 231 4.83 -10.20 -5.04
N GLY A 232 5.58 -10.68 -4.05
CA GLY A 232 6.73 -11.55 -4.24
C GLY A 232 8.00 -10.85 -4.69
N PHE A 233 8.04 -9.53 -4.74
CA PHE A 233 9.21 -8.78 -5.20
C PHE A 233 10.38 -8.87 -4.22
N THR A 234 11.61 -8.79 -4.76
CA THR A 234 12.81 -8.88 -3.92
C THR A 234 13.04 -7.65 -3.06
N SER A 235 12.37 -6.55 -3.37
CA SER A 235 12.43 -5.32 -2.60
C SER A 235 11.02 -4.83 -2.23
N ARG A 236 10.38 -4.00 -3.03
CA ARG A 236 9.15 -3.31 -2.65
C ARG A 236 8.00 -3.62 -3.59
N GLY A 237 6.79 -3.63 -3.06
CA GLY A 237 5.59 -3.68 -3.89
C GLY A 237 5.45 -2.41 -4.73
N ILE A 238 5.43 -1.26 -4.08
CA ILE A 238 5.40 0.07 -4.72
C ILE A 238 6.52 0.93 -4.11
N ILE A 239 7.23 1.68 -4.94
CA ILE A 239 8.32 2.56 -4.48
C ILE A 239 8.29 3.91 -5.19
N GLY A 240 8.58 4.94 -4.44
CA GLY A 240 8.82 6.31 -4.89
C GLY A 240 7.76 7.30 -4.44
N PRO A 241 8.11 8.59 -4.45
CA PRO A 241 7.20 9.66 -4.05
C PRO A 241 6.06 9.85 -5.06
N ILE A 242 5.05 10.59 -4.65
CA ILE A 242 3.95 11.05 -5.50
C ILE A 242 3.84 12.57 -5.41
N GLY A 243 3.22 13.20 -6.40
CA GLY A 243 3.03 14.66 -6.45
C GLY A 243 1.57 15.11 -6.49
N GLY A 244 0.63 14.17 -6.40
CA GLY A 244 -0.81 14.45 -6.37
C GLY A 244 -1.60 13.27 -5.87
N THR A 245 -2.79 13.03 -6.39
CA THR A 245 -3.69 12.00 -5.89
C THR A 245 -3.32 10.62 -6.42
N VAL A 246 -3.23 9.63 -5.52
CA VAL A 246 -3.20 8.20 -5.85
C VAL A 246 -4.31 7.51 -5.06
N THR A 247 -5.17 6.81 -5.77
CA THR A 247 -6.26 6.03 -5.20
C THR A 247 -5.98 4.54 -5.41
N ALA A 248 -6.00 3.77 -4.33
CA ALA A 248 -5.92 2.33 -4.35
C ALA A 248 -7.21 1.73 -3.76
N THR A 249 -7.87 0.87 -4.52
CA THR A 249 -9.12 0.24 -4.11
C THR A 249 -9.07 -1.25 -4.36
N ARG A 250 -9.25 -2.06 -3.33
CA ARG A 250 -9.12 -3.52 -3.39
C ARG A 250 -7.76 -3.94 -4.00
N VAL A 251 -6.70 -3.49 -3.34
CA VAL A 251 -5.32 -3.79 -3.73
C VAL A 251 -4.65 -4.58 -2.61
N ASP A 252 -4.11 -5.73 -2.97
CA ASP A 252 -3.31 -6.55 -2.06
C ASP A 252 -1.82 -6.38 -2.39
N ILE A 253 -1.02 -6.01 -1.40
CA ILE A 253 0.44 -5.86 -1.51
C ILE A 253 1.08 -6.83 -0.52
N ALA A 254 1.78 -7.87 -0.99
CA ALA A 254 2.19 -8.94 -0.11
C ALA A 254 3.56 -9.55 -0.44
N TYR A 255 4.23 -10.10 0.58
CA TYR A 255 5.45 -10.91 0.42
C TYR A 255 6.59 -10.22 -0.34
N ASN A 256 6.76 -8.93 -0.12
CA ASN A 256 7.84 -8.16 -0.70
C ASN A 256 9.04 -8.12 0.25
N GLY A 257 10.24 -8.27 -0.28
CA GLY A 257 11.46 -8.47 0.50
C GLY A 257 11.94 -7.23 1.30
N ALA A 258 11.32 -6.08 1.08
CA ALA A 258 11.51 -4.87 1.90
C ALA A 258 10.14 -4.32 2.31
N ALA A 259 9.72 -3.17 1.82
CA ALA A 259 8.44 -2.57 2.19
C ALA A 259 7.30 -2.98 1.24
N GLY A 260 6.06 -2.89 1.70
CA GLY A 260 4.88 -2.99 0.84
C GLY A 260 4.79 -1.77 -0.08
N TRP A 261 4.61 -0.59 0.50
CA TRP A 261 4.58 0.69 -0.22
C TRP A 261 5.52 1.69 0.47
N ASP A 262 6.60 2.05 -0.23
CA ASP A 262 7.64 2.94 0.27
C ASP A 262 7.66 4.23 -0.56
N PHE A 263 7.38 5.36 0.07
CA PHE A 263 7.41 6.66 -0.59
C PHE A 263 8.81 7.26 -0.71
N ASP A 264 9.82 6.60 -0.15
CA ASP A 264 11.21 7.02 -0.28
C ASP A 264 11.79 6.55 -1.63
N ASP A 265 12.40 7.46 -2.36
CA ASP A 265 13.13 7.17 -3.59
C ASP A 265 14.66 7.05 -3.37
N GLY A 266 15.11 7.11 -2.12
CA GLY A 266 16.52 7.10 -1.75
C GLY A 266 17.24 8.44 -1.99
N ASN A 267 16.52 9.49 -2.35
CA ASN A 267 17.09 10.83 -2.51
C ASN A 267 17.03 11.62 -1.19
N ALA A 268 18.08 12.36 -0.91
CA ALA A 268 18.22 13.13 0.34
C ALA A 268 17.26 14.33 0.49
N THR A 269 16.41 14.58 -0.48
CA THR A 269 15.40 15.66 -0.43
C THR A 269 14.01 15.06 -0.64
N PRO A 270 13.43 14.45 0.38
CA PRO A 270 12.05 14.04 0.32
C PRO A 270 11.19 15.28 0.29
N ASN A 271 10.31 15.38 -0.65
CA ASN A 271 9.19 16.32 -0.68
C ASN A 271 8.04 15.52 -1.26
N VAL A 272 7.57 14.54 -0.50
CA VAL A 272 6.37 13.81 -0.85
C VAL A 272 5.19 14.69 -0.46
N ASN A 273 4.52 15.20 -1.46
CA ASN A 273 3.30 16.00 -1.28
C ASN A 273 2.23 15.37 -2.15
N GLY A 274 1.09 15.06 -1.57
CA GLY A 274 0.01 14.48 -2.35
C GLY A 274 -1.13 14.00 -1.46
N VAL A 275 -2.00 13.22 -2.09
CA VAL A 275 -3.15 12.60 -1.43
C VAL A 275 -3.13 11.12 -1.74
N ILE A 276 -3.21 10.28 -0.71
CA ILE A 276 -3.49 8.85 -0.87
C ILE A 276 -4.89 8.55 -0.37
N ASN A 277 -5.65 7.81 -1.18
CA ASN A 277 -6.92 7.23 -0.80
C ASN A 277 -6.78 5.71 -0.86
N LEU A 278 -6.85 5.05 0.28
CA LEU A 278 -6.74 3.61 0.42
C LEU A 278 -8.08 3.06 0.89
N SER A 279 -8.75 2.26 0.06
CA SER A 279 -10.02 1.64 0.41
C SER A 279 -9.97 0.14 0.15
N HIS A 280 -10.18 -0.69 1.17
CA HIS A 280 -10.06 -2.14 1.07
C HIS A 280 -8.66 -2.59 0.58
N VAL A 281 -7.62 -1.96 1.09
CA VAL A 281 -6.23 -2.29 0.76
C VAL A 281 -5.67 -3.21 1.84
N THR A 282 -5.05 -4.31 1.42
CA THR A 282 -4.29 -5.18 2.32
C THR A 282 -2.80 -5.01 2.05
N ILE A 283 -2.02 -4.71 3.09
CA ILE A 283 -0.56 -4.71 3.01
C ILE A 283 -0.01 -5.66 4.08
N GLU A 284 0.64 -6.73 3.61
CA GLU A 284 1.03 -7.80 4.52
C GLU A 284 2.36 -8.44 4.14
N TRP A 285 3.03 -9.03 5.12
CA TRP A 285 4.26 -9.78 4.94
C TRP A 285 5.37 -8.98 4.25
N SER A 286 5.41 -7.65 4.45
CA SER A 286 6.53 -6.82 4.03
C SER A 286 7.80 -7.19 4.80
N GLY A 287 8.95 -7.18 4.13
CA GLY A 287 10.20 -7.72 4.66
C GLY A 287 10.25 -9.26 4.62
N CYS A 288 9.24 -9.90 4.06
CA CYS A 288 9.17 -11.35 3.84
C CYS A 288 9.17 -11.64 2.34
N ASN A 289 9.98 -12.57 1.89
CA ASN A 289 10.01 -12.97 0.50
C ASN A 289 9.53 -14.41 0.33
N GLN A 290 8.77 -14.67 -0.70
CA GLN A 290 8.19 -15.99 -0.98
C GLN A 290 8.62 -16.47 -2.36
N ALA A 291 9.06 -17.72 -2.47
CA ALA A 291 9.36 -18.33 -3.75
C ALA A 291 8.07 -18.52 -4.56
N TYR A 292 8.13 -18.27 -5.87
CA TYR A 292 7.00 -18.54 -6.77
C TYR A 292 6.74 -20.07 -6.87
N PRO A 293 5.51 -20.55 -6.92
CA PRO A 293 4.23 -19.83 -7.05
C PRO A 293 3.55 -19.48 -5.70
N GLY A 294 4.27 -19.28 -4.63
CA GLY A 294 3.68 -18.90 -3.35
C GLY A 294 3.29 -20.07 -2.45
N THR A 295 3.61 -21.30 -2.84
CA THR A 295 3.36 -22.53 -2.05
C THR A 295 4.56 -22.95 -1.20
N GLY A 296 5.66 -22.23 -1.31
CA GLY A 296 6.91 -22.52 -0.63
C GLY A 296 7.05 -21.80 0.71
N ALA A 297 8.21 -22.02 1.32
CA ALA A 297 8.57 -21.35 2.57
C ALA A 297 8.63 -19.84 2.40
N ILE A 298 8.10 -19.11 3.38
CA ILE A 298 8.26 -17.66 3.49
C ILE A 298 9.53 -17.39 4.27
N SER A 299 10.36 -16.48 3.79
CA SER A 299 11.58 -16.05 4.47
C SER A 299 11.48 -14.55 4.75
N CYS A 300 11.49 -14.18 6.02
CA CYS A 300 11.34 -12.80 6.47
C CYS A 300 12.63 -12.26 7.07
N TYR A 301 12.80 -10.97 6.97
CA TYR A 301 13.89 -10.24 7.57
C TYR A 301 13.37 -8.94 8.20
N SER A 302 13.76 -8.66 9.43
CA SER A 302 13.48 -7.39 10.10
C SER A 302 14.75 -6.58 10.24
N GLN A 303 14.65 -5.29 10.00
CA GLN A 303 15.73 -4.34 10.32
C GLN A 303 15.43 -3.57 11.60
N SER A 304 16.44 -3.41 12.43
CA SER A 304 16.39 -2.57 13.63
C SER A 304 16.47 -1.07 13.33
N THR A 305 16.82 -0.69 12.12
CA THR A 305 17.05 0.71 11.73
C THR A 305 16.33 1.04 10.44
N GLY A 306 15.14 1.59 10.58
CA GLY A 306 14.40 2.38 9.59
C GLY A 306 14.07 1.77 8.22
N GLY A 307 12.79 1.77 7.86
CA GLY A 307 12.30 1.78 6.48
C GLY A 307 12.27 0.47 5.72
N TYR A 308 12.74 -0.63 6.27
CA TYR A 308 12.70 -1.92 5.58
C TYR A 308 11.83 -2.91 6.31
N GLY A 309 10.68 -3.21 5.74
CA GLY A 309 9.73 -4.15 6.31
C GLY A 309 8.43 -3.50 6.76
N ASP A 310 8.27 -2.20 6.54
CA ASP A 310 7.00 -1.51 6.78
C ASP A 310 5.94 -1.96 5.78
N GLY A 311 4.70 -2.02 6.23
CA GLY A 311 3.58 -2.14 5.31
C GLY A 311 3.54 -0.95 4.36
N ILE A 312 3.44 0.24 4.92
CA ILE A 312 3.53 1.51 4.19
C ILE A 312 4.37 2.49 5.00
N GLY A 313 5.27 3.24 4.34
CA GLY A 313 6.17 4.15 5.03
C GLY A 313 6.48 5.43 4.26
N THR A 314 6.73 6.51 5.00
CA THR A 314 7.11 7.83 4.46
C THR A 314 8.48 8.27 4.92
N PRO A 315 9.27 8.91 4.05
CA PRO A 315 10.52 9.54 4.43
C PRO A 315 10.30 10.84 5.21
N GLY A 316 11.32 11.32 5.89
CA GLY A 316 11.30 12.62 6.59
C GLY A 316 10.94 13.79 5.68
N GLY A 317 10.27 14.81 6.23
CA GLY A 317 9.86 15.99 5.49
C GLY A 317 8.67 15.78 4.54
N THR A 318 7.86 14.79 4.80
CA THR A 318 6.65 14.46 4.02
C THR A 318 5.45 15.33 4.43
N CYS A 319 4.59 15.66 3.46
CA CYS A 319 3.25 16.19 3.66
C CYS A 319 2.26 15.43 2.77
N LEU A 320 1.79 14.31 3.27
CA LEU A 320 0.87 13.43 2.55
C LEU A 320 -0.48 13.41 3.26
N THR A 321 -1.52 13.92 2.59
CA THR A 321 -2.90 13.72 3.06
C THR A 321 -3.30 12.27 2.83
N ALA A 322 -3.76 11.59 3.87
CA ALA A 322 -4.10 10.18 3.80
C ALA A 322 -5.56 9.94 4.24
N HIS A 323 -6.30 9.27 3.38
CA HIS A 323 -7.63 8.74 3.67
C HIS A 323 -7.58 7.22 3.54
N VAL A 324 -7.74 6.54 4.67
CA VAL A 324 -7.63 5.08 4.77
C VAL A 324 -8.92 4.54 5.36
N ASP A 325 -9.59 3.67 4.63
CA ASP A 325 -10.80 3.01 5.11
C ASP A 325 -10.79 1.51 4.78
N HIS A 326 -11.41 0.70 5.63
CA HIS A 326 -11.57 -0.75 5.45
C HIS A 326 -10.28 -1.46 5.02
N SER A 327 -9.12 -0.98 5.49
CA SER A 327 -7.81 -1.45 5.06
C SER A 327 -7.10 -2.23 6.16
N LEU A 328 -6.20 -3.14 5.75
CA LEU A 328 -5.56 -4.10 6.63
C LEU A 328 -4.04 -4.05 6.48
N PHE A 329 -3.33 -3.85 7.60
CA PHE A 329 -1.87 -3.85 7.68
C PHE A 329 -1.43 -4.94 8.66
N ARG A 330 -0.83 -6.05 8.17
CA ARG A 330 -0.54 -7.16 9.06
C ARG A 330 0.73 -7.92 8.73
N TYR A 331 1.33 -8.50 9.77
CA TYR A 331 2.48 -9.41 9.65
C TYR A 331 3.67 -8.80 8.89
N ASN A 332 3.83 -7.49 8.94
CA ASN A 332 4.98 -6.81 8.39
C ASN A 332 6.15 -6.88 9.38
N THR A 333 7.37 -7.01 8.86
CA THR A 333 8.55 -7.22 9.72
C THR A 333 9.04 -5.96 10.43
N GLN A 334 8.43 -4.84 10.13
CA GLN A 334 8.53 -3.57 10.84
C GLN A 334 7.12 -3.06 11.17
N ASP A 335 6.84 -1.81 10.88
CA ASP A 335 5.58 -1.17 11.21
C ASP A 335 4.46 -1.55 10.23
N GLY A 336 3.22 -1.54 10.68
CA GLY A 336 2.08 -1.77 9.80
C GLY A 336 1.84 -0.57 8.89
N TYR A 337 1.59 0.57 9.50
CA TYR A 337 1.38 1.86 8.84
C TYR A 337 2.30 2.90 9.49
N ASP A 338 3.35 3.32 8.78
CA ASP A 338 4.33 4.30 9.26
C ASP A 338 4.29 5.60 8.45
N MET A 339 3.57 6.57 8.96
CA MET A 339 3.54 7.96 8.50
C MET A 339 4.09 8.92 9.57
N LEU A 340 5.01 8.44 10.43
CA LEU A 340 5.57 9.25 11.51
C LEU A 340 6.27 10.51 10.98
N HIS A 341 6.88 10.40 9.82
CA HIS A 341 7.58 11.50 9.16
C HIS A 341 6.69 12.40 8.29
N ASN A 342 5.37 12.27 8.41
CA ASN A 342 4.41 13.18 7.77
C ASN A 342 4.30 14.47 8.60
N ASP A 343 5.41 15.19 8.70
CA ASP A 343 5.67 16.20 9.71
C ASP A 343 5.85 17.63 9.15
N THR A 344 5.60 17.82 7.86
CA THR A 344 5.68 19.15 7.22
C THR A 344 4.35 19.57 6.62
N GLY A 345 4.04 20.86 6.64
CA GLY A 345 2.84 21.41 6.00
C GLY A 345 1.53 21.08 6.72
N ASN A 346 0.41 21.22 6.02
CA ASN A 346 -0.96 21.01 6.53
C ASN A 346 -1.59 19.78 5.87
N CYS A 347 -1.26 18.60 6.33
CA CYS A 347 -1.67 17.33 5.76
C CYS A 347 -2.52 16.54 6.75
N SER A 348 -3.80 16.39 6.44
CA SER A 348 -4.73 15.65 7.30
C SER A 348 -4.60 14.14 7.11
N MET A 349 -4.89 13.39 8.17
CA MET A 349 -5.00 11.94 8.11
C MET A 349 -6.33 11.47 8.67
N SER A 350 -6.94 10.51 7.99
CA SER A 350 -8.15 9.83 8.43
C SER A 350 -7.95 8.34 8.23
N ILE A 351 -8.03 7.56 9.31
CA ILE A 351 -7.97 6.10 9.29
C ILE A 351 -9.22 5.60 9.98
N THR A 352 -10.10 4.97 9.21
CA THR A 352 -11.41 4.53 9.70
C THR A 352 -11.68 3.09 9.29
N GLU A 353 -12.45 2.36 10.10
CA GLU A 353 -12.89 0.99 9.83
C GLU A 353 -11.75 0.05 9.35
N SER A 354 -10.53 0.32 9.78
CA SER A 354 -9.32 -0.37 9.35
C SER A 354 -8.72 -1.21 10.48
N ALA A 355 -7.84 -2.14 10.11
CA ALA A 355 -7.16 -2.98 11.08
C ALA A 355 -5.65 -2.99 10.88
N SER A 356 -4.90 -3.05 11.98
CA SER A 356 -3.46 -3.32 11.94
C SER A 356 -3.08 -4.27 13.07
N TYR A 357 -2.46 -5.40 12.70
CA TYR A 357 -2.10 -6.40 13.70
C TYR A 357 -0.95 -7.31 13.28
N GLY A 358 -0.28 -7.86 14.27
CA GLY A 358 0.77 -8.85 14.04
C GLY A 358 2.06 -8.31 13.46
N ASN A 359 2.20 -7.00 13.29
CA ASN A 359 3.42 -6.38 12.82
C ASN A 359 4.49 -6.40 13.90
N ASN A 360 5.76 -6.49 13.50
CA ASN A 360 6.87 -6.58 14.44
C ASN A 360 7.20 -5.25 15.12
N GLY A 361 6.97 -4.14 14.45
CA GLY A 361 7.03 -2.79 14.99
C GLY A 361 5.68 -2.29 15.50
N SER A 362 5.46 -0.99 15.43
CA SER A 362 4.17 -0.40 15.77
C SER A 362 3.09 -0.76 14.75
N GLN A 363 1.85 -0.85 15.22
CA GLN A 363 0.75 -1.14 14.31
C GLN A 363 0.40 0.09 13.48
N PHE A 364 0.39 1.26 14.12
CA PHE A 364 0.21 2.55 13.48
C PHE A 364 1.17 3.58 14.06
N LYS A 365 1.83 4.30 13.16
CA LYS A 365 2.60 5.49 13.48
C LYS A 365 2.18 6.64 12.59
N TRP A 366 2.03 7.82 13.13
CA TRP A 366 1.86 9.03 12.31
C TRP A 366 2.39 10.28 12.99
N GLY A 367 2.98 11.13 12.18
CA GLY A 367 3.35 12.47 12.56
C GLY A 367 2.15 13.40 12.40
N SER A 368 1.99 14.30 13.32
CA SER A 368 1.04 15.38 13.24
C SER A 368 1.78 16.65 12.79
N ASN A 369 1.19 17.29 11.84
CA ASN A 369 1.34 18.71 11.64
C ASN A 369 0.16 19.45 12.32
N ASP A 370 -0.17 20.67 11.91
CA ASP A 370 -1.28 21.44 12.47
C ASP A 370 -2.67 20.95 12.01
N SER A 371 -2.72 19.88 11.20
CA SER A 371 -3.97 19.42 10.60
C SER A 371 -4.68 18.38 11.46
N PRO A 372 -6.01 18.23 11.30
CA PRO A 372 -6.77 17.23 12.01
C PRO A 372 -6.36 15.80 11.63
N MET A 373 -6.30 14.93 12.63
CA MET A 373 -6.11 13.50 12.49
C MET A 373 -7.30 12.76 13.09
N ILE A 374 -7.88 11.84 12.32
CA ILE A 374 -9.05 11.06 12.70
C ILE A 374 -8.68 9.59 12.69
N PHE A 375 -8.93 8.90 13.81
CA PHE A 375 -8.67 7.48 13.96
C PHE A 375 -9.88 6.84 14.66
N THR A 376 -10.78 6.23 13.87
CA THR A 376 -12.06 5.76 14.40
C THR A 376 -12.45 4.38 13.89
N ASN A 377 -13.10 3.60 14.75
CA ASN A 377 -13.59 2.25 14.45
C ASN A 377 -12.50 1.27 14.02
N ASN A 378 -11.27 1.46 14.46
CA ASN A 378 -10.17 0.61 14.05
C ASN A 378 -9.93 -0.53 15.04
N ILE A 379 -9.37 -1.62 14.53
CA ILE A 379 -8.86 -2.74 15.30
C ILE A 379 -7.33 -2.68 15.29
N VAL A 380 -6.73 -2.71 16.48
CA VAL A 380 -5.28 -2.71 16.66
C VAL A 380 -4.88 -3.86 17.56
N VAL A 381 -4.02 -4.76 17.09
CA VAL A 381 -3.48 -5.83 17.92
C VAL A 381 -1.96 -5.89 17.82
N ALA A 382 -1.28 -5.34 18.81
CA ALA A 382 0.17 -5.32 18.88
C ALA A 382 0.70 -6.65 19.43
N ASN A 383 0.73 -7.67 18.57
CA ASN A 383 1.24 -9.01 18.86
C ASN A 383 2.01 -9.55 17.65
N CYS A 384 3.31 -9.63 17.76
CA CYS A 384 4.21 -10.09 16.69
C CYS A 384 4.53 -11.59 16.71
N LEU A 385 3.84 -12.39 17.51
CA LEU A 385 4.17 -13.81 17.73
C LEU A 385 4.16 -14.62 16.41
N ARG A 386 3.34 -14.24 15.46
CA ARG A 386 3.30 -14.89 14.13
C ARG A 386 4.64 -14.81 13.40
N LEU A 387 5.29 -13.64 13.46
CA LEU A 387 6.59 -13.40 12.83
C LEU A 387 7.75 -14.00 13.64
N SER A 388 7.60 -14.09 14.96
CA SER A 388 8.63 -14.58 15.86
C SER A 388 8.61 -16.09 16.04
N ALA A 389 7.50 -16.75 15.76
CA ALA A 389 7.42 -18.20 15.81
C ALA A 389 8.12 -18.82 14.61
N PRO A 390 8.77 -19.99 14.77
CA PRO A 390 9.24 -20.77 13.63
C PRO A 390 8.05 -21.05 12.72
N MET A 391 8.06 -20.47 11.53
CA MET A 391 7.06 -20.81 10.53
C MET A 391 7.31 -22.24 10.06
N SER A 392 6.26 -23.05 9.95
CA SER A 392 6.38 -24.45 9.54
C SER A 392 7.21 -24.57 8.25
N GLY A 393 8.32 -25.31 8.31
CA GLY A 393 9.23 -25.52 7.19
C GLY A 393 10.35 -24.48 7.04
N GLN A 394 10.47 -23.48 7.90
CA GLN A 394 11.56 -22.50 7.84
C GLN A 394 12.82 -22.99 8.59
N PRO A 395 14.04 -22.66 8.10
CA PRO A 395 15.27 -22.96 8.81
C PRO A 395 15.32 -22.26 10.17
N SER A 396 15.94 -22.89 11.15
CA SER A 396 16.16 -22.30 12.49
C SER A 396 16.97 -20.99 12.47
N THR A 397 17.71 -20.74 11.41
CA THR A 397 18.45 -19.49 11.17
C THR A 397 17.55 -18.29 10.89
N TYR A 398 16.29 -18.50 10.62
CA TYR A 398 15.30 -17.48 10.38
C TYR A 398 15.10 -16.55 11.58
N ASN A 399 15.00 -17.11 12.78
CA ASN A 399 14.84 -16.33 14.01
C ASN A 399 16.07 -15.49 14.38
N ALA A 400 17.25 -15.81 13.84
CA ALA A 400 18.46 -15.05 14.10
C ALA A 400 18.48 -13.68 13.43
N HIS A 401 17.64 -13.47 12.43
CA HIS A 401 17.54 -12.20 11.69
C HIS A 401 16.44 -11.29 12.22
N LEU A 402 15.53 -11.79 13.04
CA LEU A 402 14.59 -10.99 13.81
C LEU A 402 15.25 -10.55 15.13
N ALA A 403 16.38 -9.84 15.03
CA ALA A 403 17.16 -9.42 16.20
C ALA A 403 16.36 -8.54 17.18
N ASP A 404 15.34 -7.87 16.67
CA ASP A 404 14.40 -7.04 17.41
C ASP A 404 13.05 -7.75 17.56
N PHE A 405 13.12 -8.89 18.16
CA PHE A 405 11.99 -9.73 18.46
C PHE A 405 10.84 -8.94 19.12
N CYS A 406 9.73 -8.77 18.40
CA CYS A 406 8.64 -7.89 18.80
C CYS A 406 9.17 -6.52 19.23
N ARG A 407 9.73 -5.80 18.29
CA ARG A 407 10.21 -4.43 18.49
C ARG A 407 9.12 -3.47 18.94
N ALA A 408 7.85 -3.89 18.91
CA ALA A 408 6.72 -3.07 19.31
C ALA A 408 6.98 -2.44 20.69
N GLU A 409 7.75 -1.37 20.70
CA GLU A 409 7.86 -0.50 21.86
C GLU A 409 6.49 0.10 22.14
N ASP A 410 5.74 0.41 21.08
CA ASP A 410 4.43 1.05 21.11
C ASP A 410 3.46 0.38 20.14
N ALA A 411 2.22 0.16 20.55
CA ALA A 411 1.18 -0.29 19.63
C ALA A 411 0.83 0.81 18.64
N ILE A 412 0.78 2.06 19.14
CA ILE A 412 0.46 3.26 18.37
C ILE A 412 1.41 4.39 18.79
N ALA A 413 2.11 4.99 17.83
CA ALA A 413 2.96 6.15 18.04
C ALA A 413 2.38 7.39 17.34
N LEU A 414 2.27 8.48 18.09
CA LEU A 414 1.71 9.76 17.66
C LEU A 414 2.73 10.88 17.86
N GLY A 415 3.16 11.53 16.78
CA GLY A 415 3.98 12.73 16.84
C GLY A 415 3.13 13.98 16.64
N PHE A 416 2.91 14.77 17.68
CA PHE A 416 2.19 16.05 17.57
C PHE A 416 3.12 17.17 17.11
N ARG A 417 2.56 18.15 16.42
CA ARG A 417 3.08 19.52 16.37
C ARG A 417 2.13 20.46 17.08
N ASN A 418 2.65 21.59 17.52
CA ASN A 418 1.87 22.53 18.31
C ASN A 418 0.71 23.12 17.48
N GLY A 419 -0.52 22.85 17.88
CA GLY A 419 -1.75 23.19 17.16
C GLY A 419 -2.47 21.98 16.55
N GLY A 420 -1.80 20.84 16.42
CA GLY A 420 -2.38 19.61 15.89
C GLY A 420 -3.52 19.05 16.75
N THR A 421 -4.51 18.46 16.10
CA THR A 421 -5.66 17.84 16.77
C THR A 421 -5.80 16.39 16.38
N VAL A 422 -6.00 15.50 17.34
CA VAL A 422 -6.27 14.09 17.13
C VAL A 422 -7.59 13.71 17.75
N LEU A 423 -8.47 13.09 16.96
CA LEU A 423 -9.65 12.36 17.43
C LEU A 423 -9.40 10.86 17.30
N MET A 424 -9.26 10.18 18.43
CA MET A 424 -9.18 8.74 18.50
C MET A 424 -10.43 8.21 19.21
N ALA A 425 -11.33 7.59 18.46
CA ALA A 425 -12.64 7.24 19.01
C ALA A 425 -13.19 5.92 18.49
N ASN A 426 -13.88 5.20 19.36
CA ASN A 426 -14.53 3.93 19.03
C ASN A 426 -13.57 2.88 18.45
N ASN A 427 -12.34 2.79 18.95
CA ASN A 427 -11.38 1.76 18.54
C ASN A 427 -11.34 0.61 19.55
N THR A 428 -10.98 -0.58 19.07
CA THR A 428 -10.63 -1.73 19.90
C THR A 428 -9.13 -2.00 19.77
N ILE A 429 -8.38 -1.78 20.84
CA ILE A 429 -6.92 -1.78 20.87
C ILE A 429 -6.45 -2.81 21.88
N ILE A 430 -5.68 -3.78 21.42
CA ILE A 430 -5.17 -4.87 22.21
C ILE A 430 -3.64 -4.81 22.16
N SER A 431 -3.02 -4.63 23.32
CA SER A 431 -1.59 -4.41 23.40
C SER A 431 -0.88 -5.46 24.22
N TYR A 432 0.24 -5.91 23.70
CA TYR A 432 1.26 -6.67 24.41
C TYR A 432 2.52 -5.84 24.64
N SER A 433 2.51 -4.62 24.13
CA SER A 433 3.65 -3.71 24.15
C SER A 433 3.87 -3.10 25.52
N PRO A 434 5.11 -2.80 25.89
CA PRO A 434 5.42 -2.04 27.12
C PRO A 434 4.71 -0.70 27.20
N THR A 435 4.47 -0.07 26.05
CA THR A 435 3.70 1.15 25.89
C THR A 435 2.62 0.91 24.83
N THR A 436 1.36 1.16 25.14
CA THR A 436 0.29 1.05 24.14
C THR A 436 0.28 2.28 23.23
N PHE A 437 0.44 3.46 23.85
CA PHE A 437 0.47 4.73 23.13
C PHE A 437 1.72 5.50 23.51
N ASP A 438 2.60 5.74 22.55
CA ASP A 438 3.59 6.80 22.62
C ASP A 438 3.00 8.08 22.02
N VAL A 439 2.88 9.11 22.83
CA VAL A 439 2.31 10.39 22.42
C VAL A 439 3.36 11.46 22.68
N ASP A 440 3.96 11.92 21.61
CA ASP A 440 5.04 12.89 21.67
C ASP A 440 4.70 14.22 20.99
N CYS A 441 5.40 15.26 21.41
CA CYS A 441 5.42 16.55 20.75
C CYS A 441 6.74 16.69 19.98
N ALA A 442 6.69 16.56 18.66
CA ALA A 442 7.85 16.61 17.78
C ALA A 442 8.62 17.95 17.85
N ASP A 443 8.00 19.02 18.38
CA ASP A 443 8.64 20.33 18.55
C ASP A 443 9.58 20.38 19.78
N GLY A 444 9.71 19.27 20.54
CA GLY A 444 10.73 19.11 21.59
C GLY A 444 10.52 19.91 22.88
N GLY A 445 9.45 20.69 23.00
CA GLY A 445 9.17 21.56 24.15
C GLY A 445 7.76 21.44 24.73
N GLY A 446 6.95 20.58 24.16
CA GLY A 446 5.53 20.45 24.44
C GLY A 446 4.65 21.15 23.40
N CYS A 447 3.40 20.70 23.29
CA CYS A 447 2.43 21.17 22.32
C CYS A 447 1.22 21.80 23.02
N PRO A 448 1.34 23.00 23.60
CA PRO A 448 0.30 23.61 24.43
C PRO A 448 -0.98 23.97 23.68
N ALA A 449 -0.91 24.18 22.36
CA ALA A 449 -2.09 24.45 21.53
C ALA A 449 -2.77 23.20 20.97
N SER A 450 -2.16 22.02 21.15
CA SER A 450 -2.66 20.76 20.60
C SER A 450 -3.75 20.14 21.47
N THR A 451 -4.61 19.34 20.82
CA THR A 451 -5.68 18.62 21.49
C THR A 451 -5.66 17.14 21.10
N PHE A 452 -5.60 16.27 22.09
CA PHE A 452 -5.78 14.82 21.94
C PHE A 452 -7.14 14.43 22.54
N THR A 453 -8.05 13.99 21.69
CA THR A 453 -9.38 13.51 22.08
C THR A 453 -9.41 11.99 22.01
N PHE A 454 -9.68 11.33 23.14
CA PHE A 454 -9.68 9.88 23.28
C PHE A 454 -10.98 9.41 23.94
N LYS A 455 -11.92 8.89 23.13
CA LYS A 455 -13.28 8.60 23.60
C LYS A 455 -13.80 7.26 23.09
N ASN A 456 -14.62 6.59 23.90
CA ASN A 456 -15.29 5.34 23.55
C ASN A 456 -14.34 4.22 23.09
N ASN A 457 -13.09 4.21 23.51
CA ASN A 457 -12.15 3.18 23.10
C ASN A 457 -12.13 2.02 24.11
N ILE A 458 -11.91 0.82 23.62
CA ILE A 458 -11.50 -0.34 24.41
C ILE A 458 -9.98 -0.48 24.30
N VAL A 459 -9.31 -0.53 25.43
CA VAL A 459 -7.86 -0.74 25.50
C VAL A 459 -7.58 -1.93 26.43
N LEU A 460 -7.10 -3.00 25.82
CA LEU A 460 -6.75 -4.23 26.52
C LEU A 460 -5.25 -4.41 26.57
N GLY A 461 -4.74 -4.70 27.74
CA GLY A 461 -3.39 -5.19 27.92
C GLY A 461 -3.41 -6.66 28.34
N TYR A 462 -2.44 -7.41 27.90
CA TYR A 462 -2.25 -8.77 28.39
C TYR A 462 -0.99 -8.89 29.21
N ASP A 463 -1.12 -9.55 30.36
CA ASP A 463 0.02 -9.93 31.14
C ASP A 463 0.95 -10.82 30.33
N ASN A 464 2.15 -10.31 30.10
CA ASN A 464 3.24 -11.12 29.61
C ASN A 464 3.61 -12.11 30.74
N PRO A 465 3.48 -13.43 30.56
CA PRO A 465 3.83 -14.40 31.60
C PRO A 465 5.33 -14.47 31.92
N GLY A 466 6.11 -13.46 31.55
CA GLY A 466 7.51 -13.31 31.94
C GLY A 466 8.52 -14.06 31.08
N THR A 467 8.08 -14.68 30.00
CA THR A 467 8.97 -15.48 29.12
C THR A 467 9.38 -14.77 27.83
N TYR A 468 8.73 -13.67 27.49
CA TYR A 468 9.09 -12.88 26.32
C TYR A 468 9.62 -11.51 26.72
N ASN A 469 10.86 -11.26 26.34
CA ASN A 469 11.52 -9.98 26.54
C ASN A 469 11.11 -9.08 25.39
N LEU A 470 9.95 -8.44 25.49
CA LEU A 470 9.46 -7.50 24.49
C LEU A 470 10.38 -6.27 24.52
N GLY A 471 11.29 -6.15 23.55
CA GLY A 471 12.18 -5.01 23.41
C GLY A 471 13.11 -4.74 24.61
N GLY A 472 13.41 -5.75 25.44
CA GLY A 472 14.29 -5.57 26.60
C GLY A 472 13.70 -4.77 27.76
N LYS A 473 12.46 -4.29 27.68
CA LYS A 473 11.77 -3.57 28.73
C LYS A 473 10.92 -4.54 29.57
N ALA A 474 11.38 -4.89 30.73
CA ALA A 474 10.62 -5.67 31.71
C ALA A 474 9.45 -4.84 32.25
N GLY A 475 8.19 -5.27 32.06
CA GLY A 475 7.11 -4.55 32.70
C GLY A 475 5.69 -4.91 32.32
N GLY A 476 5.45 -5.63 31.24
CA GLY A 476 4.10 -5.94 30.73
C GLY A 476 3.43 -4.74 30.06
N PRO A 477 2.20 -4.91 29.52
CA PRO A 477 1.55 -3.89 28.71
C PRO A 477 1.27 -2.62 29.53
N GLY A 478 1.86 -1.50 29.06
CA GLY A 478 1.65 -0.16 29.60
C GLY A 478 0.48 0.53 28.88
N GLY A 479 0.06 1.67 29.43
CA GLY A 479 -0.95 2.51 28.84
C GLY A 479 -0.35 3.60 27.94
N PHE A 480 -0.45 4.84 28.42
CA PHE A 480 0.04 6.01 27.70
C PHE A 480 1.42 6.43 28.18
N TYR A 481 2.27 6.78 27.25
CA TYR A 481 3.49 7.51 27.51
C TYR A 481 3.41 8.87 26.81
N PHE A 482 3.58 9.93 27.58
CA PHE A 482 3.65 11.29 27.05
C PHE A 482 5.09 11.77 27.23
N ALA A 483 5.87 11.75 26.17
CA ALA A 483 7.26 12.19 26.21
C ALA A 483 7.32 13.71 26.48
N HIS A 484 6.42 14.48 25.86
CA HIS A 484 6.26 15.91 26.12
C HIS A 484 4.79 16.27 26.35
N PRO A 485 4.50 17.36 27.09
CA PRO A 485 3.13 17.75 27.41
C PRO A 485 2.31 18.12 26.19
N ILE A 486 1.11 17.56 26.09
CA ILE A 486 0.06 18.00 25.16
C ILE A 486 -0.87 18.95 25.89
N GLY A 487 -1.23 20.07 25.25
CA GLY A 487 -1.99 21.14 25.89
C GLY A 487 -3.35 20.71 26.41
N LYS A 488 -4.07 19.87 25.67
CA LYS A 488 -5.39 19.40 26.05
C LYS A 488 -5.57 17.93 25.76
N VAL A 489 -5.78 17.12 26.80
CA VAL A 489 -6.12 15.71 26.70
C VAL A 489 -7.56 15.51 27.16
N LEU A 490 -8.46 15.15 26.22
CA LEU A 490 -9.89 14.97 26.45
C LEU A 490 -10.23 13.49 26.41
N ARG A 491 -10.46 12.87 27.56
CA ARG A 491 -10.82 11.46 27.67
C ARG A 491 -12.21 11.27 28.26
N SER A 492 -12.97 10.33 27.71
CA SER A 492 -14.24 9.92 28.31
C SER A 492 -14.73 8.59 27.74
N ASN A 493 -15.50 7.88 28.55
CA ASN A 493 -16.20 6.65 28.14
C ASN A 493 -15.25 5.58 27.55
N ASN A 494 -14.03 5.47 28.06
CA ASN A 494 -13.11 4.43 27.64
C ASN A 494 -13.19 3.23 28.61
N ILE A 495 -12.92 2.04 28.10
CA ILE A 495 -12.73 0.83 28.91
C ILE A 495 -11.27 0.41 28.82
N TYR A 496 -10.65 0.22 29.99
CA TYR A 496 -9.30 -0.28 30.13
C TYR A 496 -9.33 -1.59 30.90
N TYR A 497 -8.48 -2.54 30.51
CA TYR A 497 -8.34 -3.79 31.24
C TYR A 497 -6.99 -4.46 30.99
N GLY A 498 -6.43 -5.10 31.99
CA GLY A 498 -5.20 -5.87 31.88
C GLY A 498 -3.92 -5.05 31.68
N LEU A 499 -3.98 -3.72 31.76
CA LEU A 499 -2.80 -2.85 31.68
C LEU A 499 -2.10 -2.78 33.04
N ARG A 500 -0.78 -2.99 33.08
CA ARG A 500 0.01 -2.95 34.32
C ARG A 500 0.30 -1.53 34.79
N ASN A 501 0.57 -0.64 33.87
CA ASN A 501 0.87 0.75 34.18
C ASN A 501 0.15 1.65 33.15
N MET A 502 -0.91 2.28 33.58
CA MET A 502 -1.68 3.14 32.70
C MET A 502 -1.02 4.49 32.44
N GLN A 503 -0.07 4.90 33.28
CA GLN A 503 0.56 6.24 33.28
C GLN A 503 -0.47 7.39 33.26
N LEU A 504 -1.69 7.11 33.66
CA LEU A 504 -2.76 8.06 33.87
C LEU A 504 -2.98 8.19 35.38
N SER A 505 -2.90 9.39 35.90
CA SER A 505 -3.00 9.64 37.34
C SER A 505 -4.33 9.18 37.93
N THR A 506 -5.43 9.28 37.15
CA THR A 506 -6.78 8.87 37.56
C THR A 506 -7.64 8.56 36.34
N LEU A 507 -8.64 7.69 36.51
CA LEU A 507 -9.74 7.55 35.57
C LEU A 507 -10.78 8.65 35.80
N PHE A 508 -11.35 9.17 34.71
CA PHE A 508 -12.53 10.02 34.81
C PHE A 508 -13.78 9.16 35.18
N SER A 509 -14.78 9.78 35.74
CA SER A 509 -15.99 9.07 36.21
C SER A 509 -16.73 8.31 35.13
N SER A 510 -16.55 8.69 33.87
CA SER A 510 -17.12 8.00 32.70
C SER A 510 -16.28 6.86 32.17
N GLU A 511 -15.04 6.71 32.65
CA GLU A 511 -14.11 5.64 32.23
C GLU A 511 -14.19 4.45 33.20
N LYS A 512 -13.94 3.25 32.67
CA LYS A 512 -14.04 2.01 33.45
C LYS A 512 -12.75 1.20 33.35
N TYR A 513 -12.33 0.59 34.44
CA TYR A 513 -11.35 -0.47 34.44
C TYR A 513 -12.07 -1.80 34.66
N THR A 514 -12.37 -2.49 33.59
CA THR A 514 -13.16 -3.73 33.61
C THR A 514 -12.96 -4.53 32.33
N ASP A 515 -13.10 -5.85 32.39
CA ASP A 515 -13.08 -6.71 31.22
C ASP A 515 -14.22 -6.34 30.26
N PRO A 516 -13.91 -5.93 29.00
CA PRO A 516 -14.93 -5.58 28.01
C PRO A 516 -15.73 -6.77 27.50
N LYS A 517 -15.31 -8.00 27.76
CA LYS A 517 -15.96 -9.25 27.35
C LYS A 517 -16.25 -9.29 25.85
N LEU A 518 -15.19 -9.26 25.05
CA LEU A 518 -15.27 -9.51 23.62
C LEU A 518 -15.74 -10.94 23.35
N ALA A 519 -16.31 -11.20 22.17
CA ALA A 519 -16.75 -12.53 21.75
C ALA A 519 -15.58 -13.52 21.69
N SER A 520 -14.46 -13.08 21.13
CA SER A 520 -13.16 -13.76 21.21
C SER A 520 -12.08 -12.72 21.37
N GLN A 521 -11.08 -13.00 22.18
CA GLN A 521 -9.95 -12.09 22.33
C GLN A 521 -8.64 -12.88 22.39
N PRO A 522 -7.59 -12.44 21.65
CA PRO A 522 -6.33 -13.15 21.64
C PRO A 522 -5.71 -13.13 23.03
N ARG A 523 -5.17 -14.29 23.45
CA ARG A 523 -4.42 -14.44 24.70
C ARG A 523 -2.95 -14.63 24.37
N PHE A 524 -2.08 -14.00 25.14
CA PHE A 524 -0.69 -13.74 24.80
C PHE A 524 0.11 -14.95 24.28
N ALA A 525 0.15 -16.06 24.93
CA ALA A 525 1.23 -17.02 24.73
C ALA A 525 1.03 -18.06 23.61
N LYS A 526 -0.10 -18.10 22.94
CA LYS A 526 -0.45 -19.22 22.04
C LYS A 526 -1.05 -18.80 20.72
N GLU A 527 -1.34 -17.53 20.53
CA GLU A 527 -2.21 -17.09 19.46
C GLU A 527 -1.40 -16.32 18.41
N GLN A 528 -0.97 -17.06 17.41
CA GLN A 528 -0.17 -16.54 16.30
C GLN A 528 -1.03 -16.11 15.11
N ASP A 529 -2.25 -16.63 15.05
CA ASP A 529 -3.18 -16.39 13.94
C ASP A 529 -4.31 -15.47 14.42
N LEU A 530 -4.10 -14.18 14.21
CA LEU A 530 -5.02 -13.14 14.64
C LEU A 530 -6.24 -13.00 13.71
N ASP A 531 -6.22 -13.64 12.55
CA ASP A 531 -7.32 -13.59 11.58
C ASP A 531 -8.57 -14.34 12.05
N ASN A 532 -8.42 -15.24 13.02
CA ASN A 532 -9.50 -16.07 13.54
C ASN A 532 -10.17 -15.51 14.80
N PHE A 533 -9.85 -14.27 15.21
CA PHE A 533 -10.43 -13.66 16.40
C PHE A 533 -11.65 -12.80 16.06
N ASP A 534 -12.67 -12.94 16.90
CA ASP A 534 -13.88 -12.13 16.84
C ASP A 534 -13.83 -11.05 17.94
N PHE A 535 -13.60 -9.82 17.51
CA PHE A 535 -13.48 -8.66 18.41
C PHE A 535 -14.81 -7.97 18.70
N HIS A 536 -15.95 -8.55 18.30
CA HIS A 536 -17.27 -8.05 18.65
C HIS A 536 -17.53 -8.12 20.15
N LEU A 537 -18.51 -7.35 20.58
CA LEU A 537 -18.95 -7.34 21.98
C LEU A 537 -19.84 -8.56 22.27
N SER A 538 -19.61 -9.22 23.40
CA SER A 538 -20.57 -10.22 23.87
C SER A 538 -21.83 -9.56 24.44
N ALA A 539 -22.93 -10.30 24.53
CA ALA A 539 -24.21 -9.82 25.09
C ALA A 539 -24.11 -9.34 26.56
N SER A 540 -23.05 -9.75 27.29
CA SER A 540 -22.80 -9.33 28.66
C SER A 540 -21.73 -8.26 28.81
N SER A 541 -21.31 -7.65 27.70
CA SER A 541 -20.26 -6.65 27.70
C SER A 541 -20.65 -5.38 28.44
N PRO A 542 -19.79 -4.86 29.34
CA PRO A 542 -20.02 -3.56 29.96
C PRO A 542 -19.83 -2.37 29.00
N ALA A 543 -19.43 -2.61 27.77
CA ALA A 543 -19.29 -1.62 26.71
C ALA A 543 -20.63 -1.24 26.08
N LEU A 544 -21.63 -2.11 26.20
CA LEU A 544 -22.96 -1.90 25.58
C LEU A 544 -23.60 -0.62 26.09
N ARG A 545 -23.96 0.27 25.17
CA ARG A 545 -24.63 1.56 25.42
C ARG A 545 -23.94 2.43 26.48
N SER A 546 -22.63 2.29 26.62
CA SER A 546 -21.85 2.99 27.63
C SER A 546 -20.97 4.10 27.07
N GLY A 547 -20.90 4.24 25.76
CA GLY A 547 -20.19 5.32 25.07
C GLY A 547 -21.02 6.59 24.96
N THR A 548 -20.41 7.65 24.49
CA THR A 548 -21.05 8.90 24.13
C THR A 548 -21.22 8.97 22.61
N ARG A 549 -22.22 9.72 22.16
CA ARG A 549 -22.39 9.97 20.72
C ARG A 549 -21.29 10.88 20.20
N ILE A 550 -20.72 10.52 19.06
CA ILE A 550 -19.69 11.29 18.36
C ILE A 550 -20.20 11.49 16.93
N PRO A 551 -20.54 12.73 16.53
CA PRO A 551 -21.18 13.00 15.24
C PRO A 551 -20.39 12.55 14.02
N GLU A 552 -19.06 12.51 14.13
CA GLU A 552 -18.13 12.10 13.09
C GLU A 552 -18.08 10.57 12.90
N VAL A 553 -18.62 9.79 13.87
CA VAL A 553 -18.56 8.33 13.88
C VAL A 553 -19.96 7.77 13.71
N GLN A 554 -20.42 7.66 12.46
CA GLN A 554 -21.81 7.27 12.16
C GLN A 554 -21.99 5.76 11.96
N PHE A 555 -20.94 5.05 11.59
CA PHE A 555 -20.93 3.61 11.36
C PHE A 555 -19.93 2.95 12.33
N ASP A 556 -20.00 1.65 12.46
CA ASP A 556 -18.99 0.86 13.16
C ASP A 556 -18.00 0.22 12.18
N HIS A 557 -17.10 -0.62 12.67
CA HIS A 557 -16.06 -1.26 11.85
C HIS A 557 -16.62 -2.11 10.69
N ASP A 558 -17.79 -2.70 10.88
CA ASP A 558 -18.46 -3.53 9.85
C ASP A 558 -19.39 -2.71 8.94
N GLY A 559 -19.43 -1.40 9.09
CA GLY A 559 -20.36 -0.55 8.37
C GLY A 559 -21.79 -0.56 8.91
N LYS A 560 -22.02 -1.13 10.11
CA LYS A 560 -23.31 -1.09 10.77
C LYS A 560 -23.59 0.31 11.32
N PRO A 561 -24.76 0.92 11.05
CA PRO A 561 -25.06 2.25 11.55
C PRO A 561 -25.07 2.30 13.07
N ARG A 562 -24.39 3.26 13.66
CA ARG A 562 -24.50 3.57 15.09
C ARG A 562 -25.83 4.30 15.37
N PRO A 563 -26.40 4.16 16.58
CA PRO A 563 -27.68 4.77 16.91
C PRO A 563 -27.71 6.28 16.65
N SER A 564 -28.72 6.76 15.94
CA SER A 564 -28.93 8.19 15.75
C SER A 564 -29.34 8.92 17.03
N THR A 565 -29.87 8.19 18.01
CA THR A 565 -30.27 8.67 19.35
C THR A 565 -29.75 7.71 20.41
N GLY A 566 -29.44 8.24 21.61
CA GLY A 566 -28.91 7.42 22.70
C GLY A 566 -27.41 7.27 22.67
N ASN A 567 -26.91 6.33 23.46
CA ASN A 567 -25.49 6.07 23.64
C ASN A 567 -24.97 5.04 22.63
N TYR A 568 -23.74 5.26 22.18
CA TYR A 568 -22.97 4.28 21.40
C TYR A 568 -22.46 3.14 22.29
N ASP A 569 -22.15 2.03 21.70
CA ASP A 569 -21.30 1.04 22.33
C ASP A 569 -19.85 1.53 22.28
N ILE A 570 -19.08 1.13 23.28
CA ILE A 570 -17.65 1.44 23.36
C ILE A 570 -16.88 0.41 22.52
N GLY A 571 -15.87 0.85 21.77
CA GLY A 571 -15.07 0.02 20.89
C GLY A 571 -15.49 0.10 19.42
N ALA A 572 -14.80 -0.69 18.58
CA ALA A 572 -14.94 -0.65 17.13
C ALA A 572 -16.32 -1.11 16.62
N PHE A 573 -17.03 -1.95 17.37
CA PHE A 573 -18.28 -2.57 16.95
C PHE A 573 -19.48 -2.05 17.72
N GLN A 574 -20.61 -2.03 17.03
CA GLN A 574 -21.94 -1.77 17.60
C GLN A 574 -22.70 -3.10 17.72
N TYR A 575 -23.10 -3.49 18.94
CA TYR A 575 -23.81 -4.75 19.21
C TYR A 575 -25.22 -4.80 18.63
#